data_10d4eb325576d00bf33c7760599a5bdd
#
_entry.id   10d4eb325576d00bf33c7760599a5bdd
#
_cell.length_a   1.000
_cell.length_b   1.000
_cell.length_c   1.000
_cell.angle_alpha   90.00
_cell.angle_beta   90.00
_cell.angle_gamma   90.00
#
_symmetry.space_group_name_H-M   'P 1'
#
loop_
_entity.id
_entity.type
_entity.pdbx_description
1 polymer ?
#
loop_
_entity_poly.entity_id
_entity_poly.type
_entity_poly.pdbx_seq_one_letter_code
_entity_poly.pdbx_strand_id
1 'polypeptide(L)'
;MLMLVFRLGDNRYAIATPAIVTVLPRVNLQSLPGSSPAVAGVFRYQGQVVPVLDLNQLLRGAASSALLSTRIVLVNQGAPDEPTRLLGLLAEQATETLESHQVEEIAERVDFCQSPYLSEMLVSQQDIIQQLQIYSLLSQQAYDELIAQAATVS
;
A
#
# COMPACT_ATOMS: atom_id res chain seq x y z
N MET A 1 13.01 -6.99 11.89
CA MET A 1 12.67 -6.26 10.66
C MET A 1 11.67 -5.16 11.01
N LEU A 2 11.92 -3.97 10.53
CA LEU A 2 11.02 -2.83 10.77
C LEU A 2 9.80 -2.90 9.88
N MET A 3 8.65 -2.53 10.41
CA MET A 3 7.40 -2.43 9.66
C MET A 3 6.76 -1.06 9.85
N LEU A 4 6.19 -0.52 8.78
CA LEU A 4 5.36 0.68 8.86
C LEU A 4 3.92 0.25 9.12
N VAL A 5 3.33 0.80 10.18
CA VAL A 5 1.95 0.50 10.57
C VAL A 5 1.06 1.70 10.25
N PHE A 6 -0.10 1.44 9.69
CA PHE A 6 -1.10 2.46 9.40
C PHE A 6 -2.49 1.94 9.75
N ARG A 7 -3.44 2.85 9.82
CA ARG A 7 -4.84 2.55 10.13
C ARG A 7 -5.74 2.75 8.94
N LEU A 8 -6.69 1.83 8.78
CA LEU A 8 -7.84 2.02 7.90
C LEU A 8 -9.09 1.66 8.70
N GLY A 9 -9.88 2.68 9.06
CA GLY A 9 -10.98 2.48 9.98
C GLY A 9 -10.49 2.00 11.36
N ASP A 10 -11.06 0.90 11.82
CA ASP A 10 -10.70 0.31 13.11
C ASP A 10 -9.59 -0.74 13.01
N ASN A 11 -9.11 -1.02 11.80
CA ASN A 11 -8.11 -2.05 11.56
C ASN A 11 -6.73 -1.45 11.39
N ARG A 12 -5.71 -2.19 11.83
CA ARG A 12 -4.31 -1.85 11.64
C ARG A 12 -3.68 -2.79 10.63
N TYR A 13 -2.85 -2.21 9.77
CA TYR A 13 -2.13 -2.93 8.72
C TYR A 13 -0.66 -2.58 8.78
N ALA A 14 0.18 -3.45 8.25
CA ALA A 14 1.62 -3.23 8.23
C ALA A 14 2.23 -3.54 6.88
N ILE A 15 3.25 -2.78 6.53
CA ILE A 15 4.07 -2.99 5.33
C ILE A 15 5.51 -3.18 5.79
N ALA A 16 6.15 -4.26 5.34
CA ALA A 16 7.55 -4.51 5.63
C ALA A 16 8.43 -3.43 4.99
N THR A 17 9.33 -2.83 5.75
CA THR A 17 10.12 -1.69 5.28
C THR A 17 11.02 -1.99 4.08
N PRO A 18 11.55 -3.21 3.85
CA PRO A 18 12.32 -3.47 2.63
C PRO A 18 11.55 -3.19 1.33
N ALA A 19 10.20 -3.25 1.35
CA ALA A 19 9.40 -2.91 0.19
C ALA A 19 9.19 -1.41 0.03
N ILE A 20 9.45 -0.60 1.06
CA ILE A 20 9.15 0.83 1.07
C ILE A 20 10.33 1.61 0.50
N VAL A 21 10.06 2.45 -0.50
CA VAL A 21 11.03 3.38 -1.05
C VAL A 21 11.05 4.66 -0.21
N THR A 22 9.89 5.26 0.02
CA THR A 22 9.76 6.46 0.84
C THR A 22 8.29 6.68 1.21
N VAL A 23 8.07 7.59 2.14
CA VAL A 23 6.72 8.05 2.50
C VAL A 23 6.62 9.52 2.11
N LEU A 24 5.62 9.84 1.31
CA LEU A 24 5.42 11.19 0.77
C LEU A 24 4.17 11.80 1.38
N PRO A 25 4.12 13.14 1.50
CA PRO A 25 2.87 13.81 1.80
C PRO A 25 1.88 13.59 0.66
N ARG A 26 0.58 13.76 0.94
CA ARG A 26 -0.42 13.66 -0.10
C ARG A 26 -0.17 14.75 -1.15
N VAL A 27 -0.07 14.34 -2.41
CA VAL A 27 0.10 15.24 -3.56
C VAL A 27 -1.14 15.15 -4.45
N ASN A 28 -1.27 16.11 -5.36
CA ASN A 28 -2.33 16.07 -6.36
C ASN A 28 -2.09 14.92 -7.32
N LEU A 29 -3.13 14.12 -7.52
CA LEU A 29 -3.09 12.97 -8.42
C LEU A 29 -3.89 13.27 -9.67
N GLN A 30 -3.37 12.84 -10.81
CA GLN A 30 -4.14 12.86 -12.05
C GLN A 30 -5.01 11.62 -12.11
N SER A 31 -6.33 11.80 -12.18
CA SER A 31 -7.24 10.67 -12.26
C SER A 31 -7.16 9.98 -13.61
N LEU A 32 -7.42 8.66 -13.61
CA LEU A 32 -7.47 7.84 -14.82
C LEU A 32 -8.92 7.35 -15.00
N PRO A 33 -9.73 8.05 -15.82
CA PRO A 33 -11.12 7.64 -16.04
C PRO A 33 -11.19 6.23 -16.62
N GLY A 34 -12.15 5.44 -16.13
CA GLY A 34 -12.35 4.06 -16.56
C GLY A 34 -11.48 3.03 -15.85
N SER A 35 -10.57 3.46 -14.97
CA SER A 35 -9.81 2.53 -14.15
C SER A 35 -10.63 2.01 -12.97
N SER A 36 -10.11 0.99 -12.27
CA SER A 36 -10.75 0.44 -11.08
C SER A 36 -10.93 1.55 -10.01
N PRO A 37 -12.01 1.50 -9.20
CA PRO A 37 -12.18 2.45 -8.09
C PRO A 37 -11.02 2.46 -7.10
N ALA A 38 -10.27 1.37 -7.00
CA ALA A 38 -9.10 1.30 -6.13
C ALA A 38 -7.92 2.14 -6.64
N VAL A 39 -7.93 2.54 -7.93
CA VAL A 39 -6.89 3.39 -8.49
C VAL A 39 -7.24 4.84 -8.21
N ALA A 40 -6.47 5.49 -7.31
CA ALA A 40 -6.70 6.89 -6.98
C ALA A 40 -6.22 7.84 -8.07
N GLY A 41 -5.24 7.44 -8.86
CA GLY A 41 -4.70 8.24 -9.94
C GLY A 41 -3.24 7.92 -10.18
N VAL A 42 -2.54 8.85 -10.83
CA VAL A 42 -1.10 8.75 -11.08
C VAL A 42 -0.43 10.06 -10.71
N PHE A 43 0.86 10.02 -10.43
CA PHE A 43 1.69 11.20 -10.27
C PHE A 43 3.08 10.93 -10.81
N ARG A 44 3.88 11.99 -10.94
CA ARG A 44 5.27 11.84 -11.36
C ARG A 44 6.19 11.88 -10.16
N TYR A 45 7.05 10.88 -10.08
CA TYR A 45 8.09 10.80 -9.06
C TYR A 45 9.44 10.61 -9.76
N GLN A 46 10.31 11.60 -9.64
CA GLN A 46 11.65 11.62 -10.26
C GLN A 46 11.60 11.28 -11.75
N GLY A 47 10.66 11.93 -12.47
CA GLY A 47 10.50 11.75 -13.91
C GLY A 47 9.75 10.48 -14.33
N GLN A 48 9.32 9.67 -13.40
CA GLN A 48 8.64 8.41 -13.66
C GLN A 48 7.17 8.52 -13.28
N VAL A 49 6.28 8.00 -14.12
CA VAL A 49 4.85 7.93 -13.80
C VAL A 49 4.61 6.79 -12.83
N VAL A 50 3.93 7.10 -11.73
CA VAL A 50 3.66 6.13 -10.66
C VAL A 50 2.16 6.07 -10.43
N PRO A 51 1.53 4.87 -10.60
CA PRO A 51 0.14 4.69 -10.23
C PRO A 51 -0.01 4.64 -8.71
N VAL A 52 -1.16 5.12 -8.23
CA VAL A 52 -1.47 5.16 -6.80
C VAL A 52 -2.75 4.39 -6.54
N LEU A 53 -2.68 3.43 -5.63
CA LEU A 53 -3.83 2.69 -5.13
C LEU A 53 -4.32 3.31 -3.83
N ASP A 54 -5.64 3.41 -3.69
CA ASP A 54 -6.27 3.77 -2.43
C ASP A 54 -6.52 2.50 -1.62
N LEU A 55 -5.71 2.29 -0.59
CA LEU A 55 -5.82 1.08 0.23
C LEU A 55 -7.17 0.98 0.93
N ASN A 56 -7.74 2.09 1.35
CA ASN A 56 -9.05 2.07 2.00
C ASN A 56 -10.13 1.58 1.01
N GLN A 57 -10.09 2.05 -0.23
CA GLN A 57 -10.98 1.58 -1.27
C GLN A 57 -10.74 0.10 -1.59
N LEU A 58 -9.48 -0.31 -1.67
CA LEU A 58 -9.12 -1.68 -2.02
C LEU A 58 -9.53 -2.69 -0.95
N LEU A 59 -9.32 -2.35 0.32
CA LEU A 59 -9.53 -3.27 1.44
C LEU A 59 -10.91 -3.14 2.08
N ARG A 60 -11.52 -1.96 2.00
CA ARG A 60 -12.78 -1.67 2.70
C ARG A 60 -13.92 -1.21 1.78
N GLY A 61 -13.63 -0.92 0.50
CA GLY A 61 -14.61 -0.45 -0.45
C GLY A 61 -15.05 1.00 -0.25
N ALA A 62 -14.29 1.79 0.48
CA ALA A 62 -14.56 3.21 0.73
C ALA A 62 -13.32 4.03 0.47
N ALA A 63 -13.48 5.22 -0.14
CA ALA A 63 -12.34 6.09 -0.45
C ALA A 63 -11.67 6.62 0.82
N SER A 64 -10.36 6.82 0.75
CA SER A 64 -9.59 7.45 1.83
C SER A 64 -10.04 8.88 2.06
N SER A 65 -10.03 9.30 3.32
CA SER A 65 -10.31 10.68 3.70
C SER A 65 -9.17 11.60 3.27
N ALA A 66 -9.51 12.86 2.96
CA ALA A 66 -8.51 13.89 2.65
C ALA A 66 -7.95 14.51 3.93
N LEU A 67 -7.49 13.68 4.86
CA LEU A 67 -6.94 14.13 6.15
C LEU A 67 -5.45 14.48 6.00
N LEU A 68 -4.98 15.37 6.89
CA LEU A 68 -3.56 15.74 6.94
C LEU A 68 -2.66 14.54 7.25
N SER A 69 -3.19 13.51 7.91
CA SER A 69 -2.47 12.29 8.24
C SER A 69 -2.40 11.29 7.09
N THR A 70 -3.12 11.52 6.00
CA THR A 70 -3.05 10.65 4.82
C THR A 70 -1.72 10.88 4.10
N ARG A 71 -1.04 9.78 3.79
CA ARG A 71 0.27 9.79 3.12
C ARG A 71 0.27 8.87 1.93
N ILE A 72 1.22 9.08 1.02
CA ILE A 72 1.51 8.14 -0.05
C ILE A 72 2.75 7.35 0.37
N VAL A 73 2.56 6.05 0.57
CA VAL A 73 3.67 5.14 0.82
C VAL A 73 4.13 4.63 -0.53
N LEU A 74 5.33 5.02 -0.95
CA LEU A 74 5.89 4.60 -2.23
C LEU A 74 6.62 3.29 -2.02
N VAL A 75 6.20 2.25 -2.73
CA VAL A 75 6.78 0.91 -2.60
C VAL A 75 7.30 0.44 -3.95
N ASN A 76 8.26 -0.50 -3.91
CA ASN A 76 8.70 -1.23 -5.09
C ASN A 76 8.00 -2.59 -5.09
N GLN A 77 7.13 -2.78 -6.08
CA GLN A 77 6.36 -4.01 -6.23
C GLN A 77 7.14 -5.09 -7.00
N GLY A 78 8.26 -4.73 -7.64
CA GLY A 78 9.11 -5.69 -8.32
C GLY A 78 9.88 -6.57 -7.35
N ALA A 79 10.06 -7.86 -7.69
CA ALA A 79 10.92 -8.74 -6.92
C ALA A 79 12.38 -8.27 -7.00
N PRO A 80 13.27 -8.72 -6.08
CA PRO A 80 14.66 -8.21 -6.06
C PRO A 80 15.45 -8.41 -7.35
N ASP A 81 15.10 -9.43 -8.15
CA ASP A 81 15.73 -9.74 -9.44
C ASP A 81 14.95 -9.20 -10.64
N GLU A 82 13.86 -8.46 -10.41
CA GLU A 82 13.01 -7.89 -11.44
C GLU A 82 13.24 -6.38 -11.55
N PRO A 83 12.83 -5.77 -12.70
CA PRO A 83 12.83 -4.33 -12.82
C PRO A 83 11.98 -3.66 -11.74
N THR A 84 12.40 -2.48 -11.33
CA THR A 84 11.66 -1.69 -10.34
C THR A 84 10.29 -1.30 -10.87
N ARG A 85 9.24 -1.58 -10.10
CA ARG A 85 7.87 -1.15 -10.36
C ARG A 85 7.38 -0.34 -9.18
N LEU A 86 7.43 0.98 -9.30
CA LEU A 86 7.00 1.87 -8.23
C LEU A 86 5.50 1.95 -8.19
N LEU A 87 4.95 1.83 -7.00
CA LEU A 87 3.52 1.89 -6.72
C LEU A 87 3.31 2.76 -5.50
N GLY A 88 2.40 3.73 -5.59
CA GLY A 88 2.01 4.54 -4.45
C GLY A 88 0.79 3.94 -3.77
N LEU A 89 0.77 3.98 -2.44
CA LEU A 89 -0.34 3.50 -1.63
C LEU A 89 -0.83 4.65 -0.76
N LEU A 90 -2.09 5.06 -0.92
CA LEU A 90 -2.71 6.01 -0.01
C LEU A 90 -3.01 5.30 1.31
N ALA A 91 -2.41 5.78 2.37
CA ALA A 91 -2.58 5.21 3.70
C ALA A 91 -2.88 6.32 4.71
N GLU A 92 -3.93 6.13 5.48
CA GLU A 92 -4.30 7.05 6.54
C GLU A 92 -3.45 6.76 7.79
N GLN A 93 -3.08 7.81 8.53
CA GLN A 93 -2.37 7.68 9.81
C GLN A 93 -1.14 6.75 9.74
N ALA A 94 -0.36 6.88 8.66
CA ALA A 94 0.86 6.10 8.46
C ALA A 94 2.05 6.75 9.18
N THR A 95 1.97 6.84 10.50
CA THR A 95 2.95 7.57 11.32
C THR A 95 3.65 6.69 12.34
N GLU A 96 3.28 5.42 12.43
CA GLU A 96 3.81 4.50 13.44
C GLU A 96 4.70 3.45 12.79
N THR A 97 5.81 3.13 13.45
CA THR A 97 6.69 2.04 13.04
C THR A 97 6.81 1.02 14.17
N LEU A 98 6.89 -0.26 13.79
CA LEU A 98 7.11 -1.36 14.73
C LEU A 98 8.34 -2.15 14.31
N GLU A 99 9.21 -2.43 15.28
CA GLU A 99 10.30 -3.36 15.09
C GLU A 99 9.81 -4.81 15.14
N SER A 100 10.50 -5.70 14.45
CA SER A 100 10.10 -7.12 14.41
C SER A 100 10.12 -7.77 15.79
N HIS A 101 10.99 -7.33 16.70
CA HIS A 101 11.00 -7.87 18.05
C HIS A 101 9.76 -7.47 18.87
N GLN A 102 9.17 -6.31 18.58
CA GLN A 102 7.88 -5.91 19.16
C GLN A 102 6.74 -6.76 18.60
N VAL A 103 6.90 -7.20 17.36
CA VAL A 103 5.95 -8.11 16.71
C VAL A 103 6.09 -9.54 17.26
N GLU A 104 7.29 -9.93 17.66
CA GLU A 104 7.53 -11.25 18.25
C GLU A 104 6.86 -11.44 19.62
N GLU A 105 6.50 -10.38 20.31
CA GLU A 105 5.67 -10.42 21.50
C GLU A 105 4.22 -10.76 21.19
N ILE A 106 3.86 -10.84 19.92
CA ILE A 106 2.53 -11.18 19.46
C ILE A 106 2.32 -12.69 19.65
N ALA A 107 1.22 -13.05 20.32
CA ALA A 107 0.96 -14.42 20.77
C ALA A 107 0.75 -15.42 19.65
N GLU A 108 0.27 -14.98 18.49
CA GLU A 108 -0.02 -15.87 17.35
C GLU A 108 0.22 -15.19 16.03
N ARG A 109 0.76 -15.96 15.07
CA ARG A 109 0.72 -15.63 13.66
C ARG A 109 -0.30 -16.53 13.01
N VAL A 110 -1.33 -15.95 12.45
CA VAL A 110 -2.39 -16.69 11.79
C VAL A 110 -2.28 -16.43 10.29
N ASP A 111 -2.12 -17.52 9.54
CA ASP A 111 -2.18 -17.47 8.08
C ASP A 111 -3.65 -17.38 7.69
N PHE A 112 -4.09 -16.16 7.33
CA PHE A 112 -5.49 -15.89 7.08
C PHE A 112 -5.68 -15.44 5.64
N CYS A 113 -6.16 -16.36 4.81
CA CYS A 113 -6.19 -16.21 3.36
C CYS A 113 -7.54 -15.73 2.82
N GLN A 114 -8.31 -14.91 3.53
CA GLN A 114 -9.57 -14.39 3.00
C GLN A 114 -9.37 -13.26 1.99
N SER A 115 -8.23 -12.59 2.03
CA SER A 115 -7.91 -11.53 1.05
C SER A 115 -6.58 -11.84 0.37
N PRO A 116 -6.53 -11.76 -0.97
CA PRO A 116 -5.26 -11.98 -1.69
C PRO A 116 -4.23 -10.90 -1.41
N TYR A 117 -4.63 -9.77 -0.79
CA TYR A 117 -3.74 -8.66 -0.49
C TYR A 117 -3.03 -8.78 0.85
N LEU A 118 -3.42 -9.75 1.66
CA LEU A 118 -2.90 -9.92 3.02
C LEU A 118 -2.11 -11.22 3.11
N SER A 119 -0.94 -11.17 3.76
CA SER A 119 -0.10 -12.36 3.95
C SER A 119 -0.32 -13.00 5.30
N GLU A 120 -0.20 -12.24 6.38
CA GLU A 120 -0.27 -12.77 7.74
C GLU A 120 -1.08 -11.85 8.64
N MET A 121 -1.70 -12.45 9.66
CA MET A 121 -2.34 -11.71 10.72
C MET A 121 -1.48 -11.90 11.99
N LEU A 122 -1.06 -10.80 12.57
CA LEU A 122 -0.26 -10.78 13.78
C LEU A 122 -1.17 -10.42 14.94
N VAL A 123 -1.39 -11.38 15.85
CA VAL A 123 -2.36 -11.24 16.94
C VAL A 123 -1.62 -11.12 18.25
N SER A 124 -1.88 -10.04 18.99
CA SER A 124 -1.45 -9.88 20.36
C SER A 124 -2.67 -9.80 21.29
N GLN A 125 -2.43 -9.74 22.60
CA GLN A 125 -3.52 -9.60 23.58
C GLN A 125 -4.28 -8.28 23.43
N GLN A 126 -3.67 -7.28 22.82
CA GLN A 126 -4.21 -5.93 22.72
C GLN A 126 -4.53 -5.50 21.31
N ASP A 127 -4.05 -6.21 20.29
CA ASP A 127 -4.14 -5.72 18.92
C ASP A 127 -4.06 -6.82 17.88
N ILE A 128 -4.63 -6.54 16.72
CA ILE A 128 -4.52 -7.36 15.52
C ILE A 128 -3.96 -6.50 14.41
N ILE A 129 -2.84 -6.93 13.83
CA ILE A 129 -2.19 -6.23 12.73
C ILE A 129 -2.15 -7.18 11.54
N GLN A 130 -2.69 -6.73 10.40
CA GLN A 130 -2.72 -7.51 9.17
C GLN A 130 -1.59 -7.03 8.26
N GLN A 131 -0.70 -7.93 7.89
CA GLN A 131 0.43 -7.59 7.01
C GLN A 131 -0.01 -7.61 5.56
N LEU A 132 0.27 -6.53 4.82
CA LEU A 132 -0.01 -6.45 3.39
C LEU A 132 1.04 -7.23 2.60
N GLN A 133 0.56 -7.94 1.59
CA GLN A 133 1.42 -8.59 0.61
C GLN A 133 1.56 -7.69 -0.61
N ILE A 134 2.66 -6.95 -0.66
CA ILE A 134 2.86 -5.90 -1.66
C ILE A 134 2.81 -6.45 -3.09
N TYR A 135 3.38 -7.64 -3.30
CA TYR A 135 3.44 -8.23 -4.65
C TYR A 135 2.08 -8.66 -5.19
N SER A 136 1.07 -8.76 -4.33
CA SER A 136 -0.28 -9.17 -4.71
C SER A 136 -1.26 -8.01 -4.90
N LEU A 137 -0.82 -6.77 -4.64
CA LEU A 137 -1.71 -5.61 -4.73
C LEU A 137 -2.11 -5.28 -6.16
N LEU A 138 -1.21 -5.51 -7.10
CA LEU A 138 -1.44 -5.21 -8.50
C LEU A 138 -0.64 -6.17 -9.36
N SER A 139 -1.30 -6.86 -10.30
CA SER A 139 -0.60 -7.75 -11.22
C SER A 139 0.29 -6.95 -12.17
N GLN A 140 1.32 -7.58 -12.73
CA GLN A 140 2.17 -6.92 -13.71
C GLN A 140 1.38 -6.43 -14.91
N GLN A 141 0.42 -7.23 -15.39
CA GLN A 141 -0.42 -6.84 -16.51
C GLN A 141 -1.24 -5.59 -16.19
N ALA A 142 -1.87 -5.55 -15.02
CA ALA A 142 -2.66 -4.39 -14.60
C ALA A 142 -1.77 -3.15 -14.43
N TYR A 143 -0.56 -3.33 -13.89
CA TYR A 143 0.41 -2.25 -13.75
C TYR A 143 0.78 -1.67 -15.12
N ASP A 144 1.12 -2.54 -16.07
CA ASP A 144 1.51 -2.11 -17.43
C ASP A 144 0.37 -1.40 -18.14
N GLU A 145 -0.86 -1.85 -17.95
CA GLU A 145 -2.05 -1.22 -18.52
C GLU A 145 -2.26 0.20 -17.95
N LEU A 146 -2.05 0.39 -16.64
CA LEU A 146 -2.16 1.70 -16.02
C LEU A 146 -1.09 2.67 -16.53
N ILE A 147 0.14 2.20 -16.70
CA ILE A 147 1.23 3.03 -17.23
C ILE A 147 0.92 3.41 -18.68
N ALA A 148 0.43 2.49 -19.49
CA ALA A 148 0.06 2.77 -20.88
C ALA A 148 -1.10 3.78 -20.96
N GLN A 149 -2.11 3.63 -20.11
CA GLN A 149 -3.23 4.56 -20.04
C GLN A 149 -2.77 5.96 -19.62
N ALA A 150 -1.87 6.06 -18.65
CA ALA A 150 -1.34 7.33 -18.19
C ALA A 150 -0.58 8.06 -19.32
N ALA A 151 0.13 7.33 -20.17
CA ALA A 151 0.85 7.89 -21.30
C ALA A 151 -0.09 8.52 -22.33
N THR A 152 -1.33 8.04 -22.46
CA THR A 152 -2.30 8.59 -23.41
C THR A 152 -3.08 9.78 -22.88
N VAL A 153 -3.05 10.03 -21.59
CA VAL A 153 -3.81 11.11 -20.92
C VAL A 153 -2.97 12.37 -20.71
N SER A 154 -1.67 12.26 -20.83
CA SER A 154 -0.76 13.38 -20.60
C SER A 154 -0.85 14.49 -21.66
#